data_c4f2087d70e1feca1e2702f3f4039b55
#
_entry.id   c4f2087d70e1feca1e2702f3f4039b55
#
_cell.length_a   1.000
_cell.length_b   1.000
_cell.length_c   1.000
_cell.angle_alpha   90.00
_cell.angle_beta   90.00
_cell.angle_gamma   90.00
#
_symmetry.space_group_name_H-M   'P 1'
#
loop_
_entity.id
_entity.type
_entity.pdbx_description
1 polymer ?
#
loop_
_entity_poly.entity_id
_entity_poly.type
_entity_poly.pdbx_seq_one_letter_code
_entity_poly.pdbx_strand_id
1 'polypeptide(L)'
;IGSIDSTGSVNTDAGFSIGTYTGNGTDGATVGTGLTGLSLVIAKCRNATGGWVVKHQSLSGDNNVYLQITNAAGSAASAGSGGIGALNNSTFPLVTGTSGASSSQVNKSGNTHVFYAFAEKQGYSKFGSYTGNDNADGTFVYLGFKPAFVMIKRTNSVNDWIMLDNKRNGFNVVDDRLLANTNAAEATTNLLDFTSTGMKMRATYGGVNGASDNFIYMAFAEESFVSSSGVPATARWLCSYLLT
;
A
#
# COMPACT_ATOMS: atom_id res chain seq x y z
N ILE A 1 -12.00 -6.42 -17.21
CA ILE A 1 -13.25 -6.82 -16.54
C ILE A 1 -12.93 -8.10 -15.78
N GLY A 2 -13.30 -8.16 -14.50
CA GLY A 2 -13.14 -9.35 -13.67
C GLY A 2 -14.21 -10.40 -13.96
N SER A 3 -14.09 -11.61 -13.36
CA SER A 3 -15.12 -12.65 -13.38
C SER A 3 -16.25 -12.41 -12.37
N ILE A 4 -16.03 -11.49 -11.43
CA ILE A 4 -17.06 -10.97 -10.52
C ILE A 4 -17.34 -9.52 -10.93
N ASP A 5 -18.61 -9.17 -11.04
CA ASP A 5 -19.02 -7.79 -11.29
C ASP A 5 -18.68 -6.89 -10.09
N SER A 6 -18.12 -5.74 -10.40
CA SER A 6 -17.80 -4.71 -9.42
C SER A 6 -18.40 -3.38 -9.82
N THR A 7 -18.83 -2.61 -8.83
CA THR A 7 -19.35 -1.26 -9.01
C THR A 7 -18.51 -0.29 -8.18
N GLY A 8 -18.10 0.82 -8.77
CA GLY A 8 -17.25 1.76 -8.05
C GLY A 8 -16.94 3.03 -8.83
N SER A 9 -16.06 3.82 -8.25
CA SER A 9 -15.50 5.03 -8.84
C SER A 9 -14.01 4.85 -9.08
N VAL A 10 -13.53 5.31 -10.22
CA VAL A 10 -12.13 5.24 -10.61
C VAL A 10 -11.63 6.62 -11.06
N ASN A 11 -10.45 6.98 -10.56
CA ASN A 11 -9.66 8.11 -11.06
C ASN A 11 -8.35 7.56 -11.62
N THR A 12 -8.28 7.41 -12.93
CA THR A 12 -7.11 6.86 -13.62
C THR A 12 -5.91 7.79 -13.55
N ASP A 13 -6.12 9.10 -13.45
CA ASP A 13 -5.04 10.08 -13.37
C ASP A 13 -4.37 10.04 -11.99
N ALA A 14 -5.15 9.93 -10.92
CA ALA A 14 -4.63 9.73 -9.57
C ALA A 14 -4.20 8.28 -9.30
N GLY A 15 -4.52 7.32 -10.16
CA GLY A 15 -4.23 5.90 -9.94
C GLY A 15 -4.99 5.31 -8.75
N PHE A 16 -6.23 5.75 -8.52
CA PHE A 16 -7.04 5.30 -7.38
C PHE A 16 -8.41 4.82 -7.82
N SER A 17 -8.85 3.71 -7.25
CA SER A 17 -10.20 3.18 -7.44
C SER A 17 -10.76 2.67 -6.11
N ILE A 18 -12.04 2.96 -5.89
CA ILE A 18 -12.82 2.39 -4.80
C ILE A 18 -14.04 1.70 -5.39
N GLY A 19 -14.32 0.48 -4.96
CA GLY A 19 -15.48 -0.24 -5.45
C GLY A 19 -15.99 -1.29 -4.48
N THR A 20 -17.10 -1.89 -4.86
CA THR A 20 -17.75 -2.97 -4.13
C THR A 20 -17.99 -4.14 -5.04
N TYR A 21 -18.02 -5.34 -4.48
CA TYR A 21 -18.37 -6.57 -5.16
C TYR A 21 -19.06 -7.55 -4.20
N THR A 22 -19.76 -8.52 -4.74
CA THR A 22 -20.33 -9.64 -3.98
C THR A 22 -19.51 -10.90 -4.23
N GLY A 23 -19.02 -11.52 -3.17
CA GLY A 23 -18.25 -12.76 -3.27
C GLY A 23 -19.11 -13.89 -3.86
N ASN A 24 -18.50 -14.74 -4.67
CA ASN A 24 -19.17 -15.89 -5.29
C ASN A 24 -18.67 -17.25 -4.77
N GLY A 25 -17.67 -17.25 -3.88
CA GLY A 25 -17.09 -18.47 -3.32
C GLY A 25 -16.19 -19.25 -4.26
N THR A 26 -15.96 -18.78 -5.49
CA THR A 26 -15.13 -19.48 -6.48
C THR A 26 -13.66 -19.10 -6.27
N ASP A 27 -12.80 -20.10 -6.04
CA ASP A 27 -11.36 -19.87 -5.95
C ASP A 27 -10.80 -19.37 -7.28
N GLY A 28 -9.91 -18.38 -7.21
CA GLY A 28 -9.33 -17.73 -8.39
C GLY A 28 -10.26 -16.77 -9.12
N ALA A 29 -11.50 -16.54 -8.64
CA ALA A 29 -12.35 -15.49 -9.19
C ALA A 29 -11.67 -14.13 -9.11
N THR A 30 -11.88 -13.27 -10.11
CA THR A 30 -11.20 -11.98 -10.25
C THR A 30 -12.16 -10.81 -10.15
N VAL A 31 -11.70 -9.72 -9.54
CA VAL A 31 -12.44 -8.45 -9.43
C VAL A 31 -11.73 -7.39 -10.27
N GLY A 32 -12.48 -6.71 -11.14
CA GLY A 32 -11.99 -5.60 -11.94
C GLY A 32 -11.93 -4.29 -11.14
N THR A 33 -10.89 -3.48 -11.34
CA THR A 33 -10.70 -2.23 -10.60
C THR A 33 -10.90 -0.97 -11.45
N GLY A 34 -10.89 -1.11 -12.77
CA GLY A 34 -10.88 0.02 -13.71
C GLY A 34 -9.51 0.70 -13.86
N LEU A 35 -8.51 0.30 -13.07
CA LEU A 35 -7.12 0.77 -13.19
C LEU A 35 -6.29 -0.19 -14.03
N THR A 36 -5.13 0.28 -14.48
CA THR A 36 -4.04 -0.51 -15.04
C THR A 36 -2.77 -0.30 -14.24
N GLY A 37 -1.92 -1.34 -14.13
CA GLY A 37 -0.70 -1.28 -13.33
C GLY A 37 -0.96 -1.33 -11.83
N LEU A 38 -1.81 -2.25 -11.37
CA LEU A 38 -2.14 -2.38 -9.95
C LEU A 38 -0.92 -2.61 -9.08
N SER A 39 -0.77 -1.78 -8.07
CA SER A 39 0.35 -1.81 -7.13
C SER A 39 -0.05 -2.23 -5.72
N LEU A 40 -1.26 -1.85 -5.27
CA LEU A 40 -1.79 -2.17 -3.95
C LEU A 40 -3.31 -2.35 -4.02
N VAL A 41 -3.82 -3.35 -3.30
CA VAL A 41 -5.26 -3.53 -3.07
C VAL A 41 -5.50 -3.79 -1.59
N ILE A 42 -6.48 -3.11 -1.03
CA ILE A 42 -7.01 -3.33 0.32
C ILE A 42 -8.45 -3.77 0.16
N ALA A 43 -8.84 -4.90 0.73
CA ALA A 43 -10.22 -5.40 0.67
C ALA A 43 -10.78 -5.70 2.07
N LYS A 44 -12.08 -5.45 2.24
CA LYS A 44 -12.78 -5.63 3.52
C LYS A 44 -14.19 -6.15 3.28
N CYS A 45 -14.58 -7.20 4.02
CA CYS A 45 -15.96 -7.63 4.10
C CYS A 45 -16.80 -6.57 4.85
N ARG A 46 -17.96 -6.19 4.30
CA ARG A 46 -18.83 -5.15 4.84
C ARG A 46 -19.93 -5.67 5.76
N ASN A 47 -20.43 -6.87 5.51
CA ASN A 47 -21.58 -7.45 6.19
C ASN A 47 -21.25 -8.67 7.06
N ALA A 48 -19.95 -8.91 7.31
CA ALA A 48 -19.49 -9.93 8.24
C ALA A 48 -18.15 -9.51 8.88
N THR A 49 -17.80 -10.13 10.01
CA THR A 49 -16.50 -9.98 10.64
C THR A 49 -15.41 -10.54 9.73
N GLY A 50 -14.30 -9.81 9.61
CA GLY A 50 -13.14 -10.21 8.81
C GLY A 50 -12.02 -9.19 8.90
N GLY A 51 -10.84 -9.52 8.42
CA GLY A 51 -9.69 -8.63 8.40
C GLY A 51 -9.76 -7.60 7.26
N TRP A 52 -8.91 -6.61 7.34
CA TRP A 52 -8.54 -5.73 6.24
C TRP A 52 -7.39 -6.39 5.48
N VAL A 53 -7.70 -7.09 4.43
CA VAL A 53 -6.70 -7.85 3.65
C VAL A 53 -5.97 -6.91 2.72
N VAL A 54 -4.65 -6.89 2.79
CA VAL A 54 -3.79 -6.04 1.97
C VAL A 54 -2.89 -6.89 1.08
N LYS A 55 -2.98 -6.67 -0.21
CA LYS A 55 -2.07 -7.20 -1.23
C LYS A 55 -1.26 -6.08 -1.84
N HIS A 56 0.06 -6.20 -1.74
CA HIS A 56 1.02 -5.26 -2.31
C HIS A 56 1.81 -5.94 -3.45
N GLN A 57 2.14 -5.21 -4.51
CA GLN A 57 2.86 -5.76 -5.68
C GLN A 57 4.21 -6.40 -5.33
N SER A 58 4.90 -5.91 -4.28
CA SER A 58 6.18 -6.47 -3.83
C SER A 58 6.05 -7.72 -2.94
N LEU A 59 4.83 -8.15 -2.62
CA LEU A 59 4.61 -9.43 -1.92
C LEU A 59 4.52 -10.55 -2.95
N SER A 60 5.39 -11.55 -2.81
CA SER A 60 5.46 -12.69 -3.73
C SER A 60 4.18 -13.53 -3.71
N GLY A 61 3.83 -14.11 -4.85
CA GLY A 61 2.73 -15.04 -5.01
C GLY A 61 1.42 -14.50 -4.45
N ASP A 62 0.80 -15.27 -3.56
CA ASP A 62 -0.45 -14.95 -2.87
C ASP A 62 -0.24 -14.44 -1.43
N ASN A 63 0.97 -14.02 -1.07
CA ASN A 63 1.25 -13.47 0.25
C ASN A 63 0.46 -12.17 0.48
N ASN A 64 -0.13 -12.07 1.67
CA ASN A 64 -0.91 -10.92 2.13
C ASN A 64 -0.40 -10.44 3.49
N VAL A 65 -0.69 -9.20 3.80
CA VAL A 65 -0.62 -8.64 5.16
C VAL A 65 -1.99 -8.09 5.54
N TYR A 66 -2.19 -7.81 6.81
CA TYR A 66 -3.47 -7.33 7.32
C TYR A 66 -3.30 -5.98 8.02
N LEU A 67 -4.13 -5.00 7.63
CA LEU A 67 -3.97 -3.63 8.15
C LEU A 67 -4.29 -3.50 9.64
N GLN A 68 -5.12 -4.37 10.21
CA GLN A 68 -5.56 -4.30 11.61
C GLN A 68 -4.66 -5.09 12.60
N ILE A 69 -3.60 -5.76 12.13
CA ILE A 69 -2.72 -6.59 12.97
C ILE A 69 -1.26 -6.44 12.58
N THR A 70 -0.40 -6.95 13.45
CA THR A 70 1.07 -6.84 13.33
C THR A 70 1.74 -7.98 12.56
N ASN A 71 1.01 -9.02 12.17
CA ASN A 71 1.56 -10.24 11.59
C ASN A 71 2.45 -9.97 10.38
N ALA A 72 3.41 -10.85 10.20
CA ALA A 72 4.22 -10.94 8.97
C ALA A 72 3.34 -11.31 7.77
N ALA A 73 3.88 -11.15 6.56
CA ALA A 73 3.23 -11.59 5.34
C ALA A 73 3.08 -13.11 5.32
N GLY A 74 1.92 -13.58 4.90
CA GLY A 74 1.58 -15.00 4.80
C GLY A 74 0.76 -15.34 3.57
N SER A 75 0.89 -16.58 3.11
CA SER A 75 0.17 -17.09 1.94
C SER A 75 -1.34 -17.14 2.18
N ALA A 76 -2.11 -16.57 1.27
CA ALA A 76 -3.56 -16.64 1.26
C ALA A 76 -4.06 -18.07 1.07
N ALA A 77 -3.42 -18.85 0.22
CA ALA A 77 -3.77 -20.24 -0.01
C ALA A 77 -3.56 -21.12 1.22
N SER A 78 -2.54 -20.84 2.03
CA SER A 78 -2.27 -21.55 3.28
C SER A 78 -3.06 -21.03 4.48
N ALA A 79 -3.59 -19.80 4.39
CA ALA A 79 -4.43 -19.23 5.43
C ALA A 79 -5.82 -19.89 5.41
N GLY A 80 -6.37 -20.16 6.61
CA GLY A 80 -7.72 -20.73 6.72
C GLY A 80 -8.79 -19.89 6.02
N SER A 81 -8.65 -18.58 6.05
CA SER A 81 -9.65 -17.60 5.56
C SER A 81 -9.34 -17.02 4.18
N GLY A 82 -8.31 -17.51 3.48
CA GLY A 82 -7.95 -17.00 2.16
C GLY A 82 -7.45 -15.57 2.13
N GLY A 83 -7.49 -14.94 0.96
CA GLY A 83 -7.02 -13.59 0.74
C GLY A 83 -7.01 -13.19 -0.73
N ILE A 84 -6.11 -12.27 -1.08
CA ILE A 84 -5.92 -11.77 -2.45
C ILE A 84 -4.68 -12.44 -3.03
N GLY A 85 -4.82 -12.99 -4.25
CA GLY A 85 -3.71 -13.58 -4.99
C GLY A 85 -2.79 -12.53 -5.62
N ALA A 86 -1.85 -12.98 -6.44
CA ALA A 86 -0.95 -12.09 -7.16
C ALA A 86 -1.75 -11.10 -8.03
N LEU A 87 -1.42 -9.80 -7.92
CA LEU A 87 -2.12 -8.77 -8.68
C LEU A 87 -1.87 -8.95 -10.18
N ASN A 88 -2.94 -8.87 -10.97
CA ASN A 88 -2.86 -8.72 -12.42
C ASN A 88 -2.79 -7.23 -12.79
N ASN A 89 -2.63 -6.95 -14.08
CA ASN A 89 -2.53 -5.56 -14.54
C ASN A 89 -3.76 -4.69 -14.15
N SER A 90 -4.98 -5.25 -14.17
CA SER A 90 -6.23 -4.50 -13.93
C SER A 90 -7.23 -5.20 -13.02
N THR A 91 -6.91 -6.41 -12.56
CA THR A 91 -7.77 -7.22 -11.70
C THR A 91 -6.97 -7.79 -10.54
N PHE A 92 -7.66 -8.13 -9.46
CA PHE A 92 -7.08 -8.91 -8.38
C PHE A 92 -7.85 -10.23 -8.20
N PRO A 93 -7.14 -11.37 -8.15
CA PRO A 93 -7.76 -12.67 -7.92
C PRO A 93 -8.04 -12.90 -6.43
N LEU A 94 -9.09 -13.66 -6.14
CA LEU A 94 -9.53 -14.02 -4.80
C LEU A 94 -9.18 -15.47 -4.51
N VAL A 95 -8.48 -15.71 -3.41
CA VAL A 95 -8.05 -17.04 -2.95
C VAL A 95 -8.90 -17.44 -1.75
N THR A 96 -9.49 -18.62 -1.77
CA THR A 96 -10.43 -19.06 -0.74
C THR A 96 -9.77 -19.62 0.52
N GLY A 97 -8.52 -20.08 0.44
CA GLY A 97 -7.77 -20.66 1.56
C GLY A 97 -8.17 -22.09 1.94
N THR A 98 -7.49 -22.62 2.96
CA THR A 98 -7.62 -24.06 3.34
C THR A 98 -8.97 -24.42 4.00
N SER A 99 -9.65 -23.46 4.61
CA SER A 99 -10.99 -23.67 5.21
C SER A 99 -12.14 -23.54 4.19
N GLY A 100 -11.79 -23.33 2.93
CA GLY A 100 -12.73 -23.24 1.82
C GLY A 100 -13.49 -21.91 1.74
N ALA A 101 -14.35 -21.82 0.74
CA ALA A 101 -15.07 -20.59 0.38
C ALA A 101 -15.96 -20.02 1.49
N SER A 102 -16.53 -20.88 2.34
CA SER A 102 -17.42 -20.46 3.44
C SER A 102 -16.72 -19.65 4.52
N SER A 103 -15.40 -19.78 4.64
CA SER A 103 -14.56 -19.07 5.60
C SER A 103 -13.79 -17.90 4.98
N SER A 104 -13.90 -17.67 3.67
CA SER A 104 -13.14 -16.65 2.96
C SER A 104 -13.47 -15.24 3.46
N GLN A 105 -12.44 -14.46 3.80
CA GLN A 105 -12.57 -13.08 4.23
C GLN A 105 -12.88 -12.12 3.06
N VAL A 106 -12.52 -12.51 1.84
CA VAL A 106 -12.64 -11.64 0.64
C VAL A 106 -13.54 -12.24 -0.44
N ASN A 107 -14.01 -13.51 -0.32
CA ASN A 107 -14.80 -14.15 -1.37
C ASN A 107 -15.90 -15.08 -0.85
N LYS A 108 -16.35 -14.95 0.40
CA LYS A 108 -17.49 -15.74 0.87
C LYS A 108 -18.73 -15.44 0.02
N SER A 109 -19.37 -16.49 -0.50
CA SER A 109 -20.55 -16.39 -1.35
C SER A 109 -21.68 -15.59 -0.68
N GLY A 110 -22.21 -14.59 -1.37
CA GLY A 110 -23.27 -13.69 -0.90
C GLY A 110 -22.80 -12.57 0.02
N ASN A 111 -21.53 -12.55 0.47
CA ASN A 111 -21.01 -11.45 1.26
C ASN A 111 -20.62 -10.27 0.35
N THR A 112 -20.90 -9.07 0.84
CA THR A 112 -20.49 -7.83 0.16
C THR A 112 -19.15 -7.32 0.69
N HIS A 113 -18.32 -6.84 -0.22
CA HIS A 113 -16.99 -6.36 0.07
C HIS A 113 -16.79 -4.96 -0.50
N VAL A 114 -15.89 -4.19 0.13
CA VAL A 114 -15.33 -2.97 -0.44
C VAL A 114 -13.85 -3.23 -0.75
N PHE A 115 -13.37 -2.63 -1.83
CA PHE A 115 -11.94 -2.59 -2.12
C PHE A 115 -11.47 -1.16 -2.36
N TYR A 116 -10.21 -0.91 -2.05
CA TYR A 116 -9.43 0.26 -2.38
C TYR A 116 -8.24 -0.23 -3.20
N ALA A 117 -8.11 0.24 -4.43
CA ALA A 117 -7.05 -0.17 -5.33
C ALA A 117 -6.21 1.03 -5.77
N PHE A 118 -4.92 0.82 -5.89
CA PHE A 118 -3.96 1.85 -6.25
C PHE A 118 -3.06 1.34 -7.38
N ALA A 119 -2.78 2.25 -8.31
CA ALA A 119 -1.77 2.12 -9.35
C ALA A 119 -0.74 3.24 -9.20
N GLU A 120 0.53 2.92 -9.28
CA GLU A 120 1.61 3.90 -9.16
C GLU A 120 1.49 5.01 -10.21
N LYS A 121 1.73 6.26 -9.79
CA LYS A 121 1.76 7.44 -10.66
C LYS A 121 3.05 8.20 -10.47
N GLN A 122 3.81 8.32 -11.53
CA GLN A 122 5.10 9.02 -11.51
C GLN A 122 4.93 10.45 -10.98
N GLY A 123 5.77 10.83 -10.02
CA GLY A 123 5.75 12.15 -9.38
C GLY A 123 4.61 12.36 -8.38
N TYR A 124 3.72 11.40 -8.17
CA TYR A 124 2.59 11.50 -7.27
C TYR A 124 2.53 10.39 -6.22
N SER A 125 2.62 9.13 -6.63
CA SER A 125 2.54 7.99 -5.72
C SER A 125 3.52 6.89 -6.09
N LYS A 126 4.03 6.19 -5.07
CA LYS A 126 4.92 5.05 -5.26
C LYS A 126 4.64 3.96 -4.25
N PHE A 127 4.68 2.71 -4.74
CA PHE A 127 4.47 1.49 -3.96
C PHE A 127 5.66 0.57 -4.21
N GLY A 128 6.41 0.23 -3.18
CA GLY A 128 7.61 -0.56 -3.37
C GLY A 128 8.04 -1.28 -2.10
N SER A 129 9.25 -1.80 -2.14
CA SER A 129 9.87 -2.48 -1.00
C SER A 129 11.32 -2.04 -0.84
N TYR A 130 11.86 -2.25 0.35
CA TYR A 130 13.28 -2.08 0.66
C TYR A 130 13.70 -3.04 1.75
N THR A 131 15.00 -3.19 1.90
CA THR A 131 15.62 -3.97 2.99
C THR A 131 16.30 -3.03 3.97
N GLY A 132 16.05 -3.23 5.26
CA GLY A 132 16.70 -2.48 6.33
C GLY A 132 18.15 -2.91 6.52
N ASN A 133 18.97 -2.01 7.07
CA ASN A 133 20.39 -2.23 7.30
C ASN A 133 20.85 -2.04 8.76
N ASP A 134 19.90 -1.78 9.67
CA ASP A 134 20.15 -1.54 11.10
C ASP A 134 21.25 -0.48 11.36
N ASN A 135 21.25 0.58 10.57
CA ASN A 135 22.19 1.68 10.71
C ASN A 135 21.43 3.00 10.77
N ALA A 136 21.86 3.93 11.62
CA ALA A 136 21.32 5.29 11.69
C ALA A 136 21.62 6.11 10.42
N ASP A 137 22.67 5.77 9.67
CA ASP A 137 22.85 6.15 8.27
C ASP A 137 22.23 5.07 7.36
N GLY A 138 20.90 4.94 7.47
CA GLY A 138 20.14 3.82 6.99
C GLY A 138 19.88 3.80 5.50
N THR A 139 19.01 2.89 5.09
CA THR A 139 18.62 2.71 3.69
C THR A 139 18.00 4.00 3.13
N PHE A 140 18.42 4.41 1.94
CA PHE A 140 17.74 5.43 1.15
C PHE A 140 16.78 4.77 0.17
N VAL A 141 15.53 5.23 0.16
CA VAL A 141 14.49 4.77 -0.75
C VAL A 141 14.14 5.87 -1.73
N TYR A 142 14.50 5.67 -2.99
CA TYR A 142 14.18 6.61 -4.06
C TYR A 142 12.71 6.52 -4.45
N LEU A 143 11.99 7.64 -4.38
CA LEU A 143 10.57 7.77 -4.74
C LEU A 143 10.38 8.53 -6.05
N GLY A 144 11.32 9.42 -6.41
CA GLY A 144 11.20 10.34 -7.54
C GLY A 144 10.45 11.63 -7.18
N PHE A 145 10.10 11.81 -5.90
CA PHE A 145 9.44 13.00 -5.36
C PHE A 145 9.70 13.13 -3.84
N LYS A 146 9.45 14.33 -3.31
CA LYS A 146 9.42 14.55 -1.86
C LYS A 146 8.09 14.02 -1.30
N PRO A 147 8.10 13.06 -0.37
CA PRO A 147 6.86 12.52 0.17
C PRO A 147 6.17 13.52 1.12
N ALA A 148 4.84 13.52 1.11
CA ALA A 148 4.00 14.12 2.15
C ALA A 148 3.52 13.09 3.16
N PHE A 149 3.31 11.86 2.69
CA PHE A 149 2.82 10.75 3.50
C PHE A 149 3.52 9.45 3.09
N VAL A 150 3.88 8.66 4.09
CA VAL A 150 4.42 7.31 3.91
C VAL A 150 3.77 6.37 4.93
N MET A 151 3.38 5.19 4.49
CA MET A 151 3.01 4.08 5.37
C MET A 151 3.93 2.90 5.10
N ILE A 152 4.50 2.32 6.15
CA ILE A 152 5.51 1.26 6.08
C ILE A 152 5.04 0.05 6.87
N LYS A 153 5.29 -1.15 6.32
CA LYS A 153 5.04 -2.42 7.00
C LYS A 153 6.21 -3.37 6.83
N ARG A 154 6.73 -3.88 7.94
CA ARG A 154 7.66 -5.03 7.95
C ARG A 154 6.92 -6.29 7.52
N THR A 155 7.50 -7.08 6.62
CA THR A 155 6.82 -8.22 5.99
C THR A 155 7.35 -9.58 6.42
N ASN A 156 8.57 -9.68 6.91
CA ASN A 156 9.22 -10.93 7.32
C ASN A 156 9.12 -11.22 8.82
N SER A 157 8.54 -10.31 9.61
CA SER A 157 8.30 -10.52 11.05
C SER A 157 7.15 -9.65 11.54
N VAL A 158 6.75 -9.87 12.79
CA VAL A 158 5.71 -9.11 13.48
C VAL A 158 6.17 -7.68 13.70
N ASN A 159 5.38 -6.71 13.28
CA ASN A 159 5.55 -5.29 13.59
C ASN A 159 4.28 -4.49 13.25
N ASP A 160 4.16 -3.28 13.77
CA ASP A 160 3.06 -2.36 13.48
C ASP A 160 3.14 -1.81 12.05
N TRP A 161 2.02 -1.26 11.58
CA TRP A 161 1.96 -0.39 10.43
C TRP A 161 2.29 1.04 10.85
N ILE A 162 3.38 1.58 10.37
CA ILE A 162 3.88 2.90 10.75
C ILE A 162 3.45 3.93 9.70
N MET A 163 2.78 5.00 10.16
CA MET A 163 2.38 6.13 9.34
C MET A 163 3.16 7.37 9.73
N LEU A 164 3.72 8.05 8.74
CA LEU A 164 4.50 9.28 8.86
C LEU A 164 4.03 10.30 7.83
N ASP A 165 4.02 11.56 8.20
CA ASP A 165 3.68 12.66 7.29
C ASP A 165 4.45 13.94 7.61
N ASN A 166 4.46 14.89 6.67
CA ASN A 166 5.17 16.15 6.78
C ASN A 166 4.35 17.29 7.42
N LYS A 167 3.14 16.99 7.94
CA LYS A 167 2.29 18.02 8.57
C LYS A 167 2.40 18.01 10.08
N ARG A 168 2.62 16.83 10.67
CA ARG A 168 2.91 16.69 12.10
C ARG A 168 4.33 17.18 12.43
N ASN A 169 5.30 16.78 11.60
CA ASN A 169 6.67 17.34 11.67
C ASN A 169 6.89 18.28 10.49
N GLY A 170 7.03 19.56 10.74
CA GLY A 170 7.30 20.56 9.71
C GLY A 170 8.69 20.47 9.08
N PHE A 171 9.65 19.80 9.75
CA PHE A 171 11.06 19.65 9.36
C PHE A 171 11.54 18.22 9.59
N ASN A 172 12.64 17.83 8.95
CA ASN A 172 13.37 16.62 9.27
C ASN A 172 14.05 16.77 10.66
N VAL A 173 14.10 15.76 11.45
CA VAL A 173 13.72 14.36 11.21
C VAL A 173 12.20 14.21 11.30
N VAL A 174 11.60 13.33 10.49
CA VAL A 174 10.18 12.96 10.62
C VAL A 174 10.09 11.85 11.67
N ASP A 175 9.65 12.20 12.86
CA ASP A 175 9.71 11.35 14.06
C ASP A 175 8.37 11.15 14.76
N ASP A 176 7.35 11.98 14.50
CA ASP A 176 6.01 11.76 15.01
C ASP A 176 5.28 10.70 14.19
N ARG A 177 5.05 9.54 14.80
CA ARG A 177 4.41 8.39 14.15
C ARG A 177 3.04 8.08 14.72
N LEU A 178 2.16 7.63 13.84
CA LEU A 178 0.94 6.91 14.19
C LEU A 178 1.04 5.46 13.74
N LEU A 179 0.25 4.60 14.37
CA LEU A 179 0.16 3.17 14.05
C LEU A 179 -1.24 2.88 13.49
N ALA A 180 -1.32 2.41 12.24
CA ALA A 180 -2.61 2.19 11.57
C ALA A 180 -3.43 1.03 12.17
N ASN A 181 -2.78 0.12 12.89
CA ASN A 181 -3.38 -1.10 13.44
C ASN A 181 -3.75 -1.00 14.92
N THR A 182 -3.53 0.14 15.57
CA THR A 182 -3.81 0.32 17.00
C THR A 182 -4.50 1.65 17.27
N ASN A 183 -5.02 1.81 18.46
CA ASN A 183 -5.53 3.09 19.01
C ASN A 183 -4.51 3.79 19.91
N ALA A 184 -3.23 3.45 19.80
CA ALA A 184 -2.16 4.11 20.55
C ALA A 184 -2.07 5.59 20.18
N ALA A 185 -1.74 6.41 21.16
CA ALA A 185 -1.44 7.82 20.93
C ALA A 185 -0.22 7.97 20.00
N GLU A 186 -0.11 9.13 19.38
CA GLU A 186 1.08 9.53 18.65
C GLU A 186 2.34 9.38 19.52
N ALA A 187 3.40 8.89 18.91
CA ALA A 187 4.67 8.68 19.60
C ALA A 187 5.82 9.26 18.78
N THR A 188 6.70 9.99 19.45
CA THR A 188 7.90 10.58 18.85
C THR A 188 9.04 9.57 18.89
N THR A 189 9.57 9.21 17.73
CA THR A 189 10.73 8.33 17.56
C THR A 189 11.48 8.73 16.31
N ASN A 190 12.74 9.09 16.43
CA ASN A 190 13.59 9.43 15.29
C ASN A 190 13.59 8.27 14.28
N LEU A 191 12.96 8.43 13.12
CA LEU A 191 12.75 7.33 12.17
C LEU A 191 13.38 7.58 10.81
N LEU A 192 13.05 8.69 10.15
CA LEU A 192 13.53 8.95 8.79
C LEU A 192 13.48 10.43 8.43
N ASP A 193 14.20 10.79 7.35
CA ASP A 193 14.11 12.09 6.69
C ASP A 193 13.27 11.96 5.41
N PHE A 194 12.42 12.95 5.15
CA PHE A 194 11.87 13.21 3.83
C PHE A 194 12.80 14.10 3.03
N THR A 195 13.33 13.56 1.93
CA THR A 195 14.22 14.26 1.03
C THR A 195 13.48 14.71 -0.24
N SER A 196 14.10 15.56 -1.06
CA SER A 196 13.50 16.02 -2.32
C SER A 196 13.12 14.90 -3.30
N THR A 197 13.75 13.73 -3.18
CA THR A 197 13.55 12.61 -4.13
C THR A 197 13.20 11.28 -3.47
N GLY A 198 12.98 11.28 -2.15
CA GLY A 198 12.69 10.03 -1.45
C GLY A 198 12.68 10.13 0.06
N MET A 199 12.97 9.02 0.72
CA MET A 199 13.08 8.94 2.17
C MET A 199 14.37 8.25 2.59
N LYS A 200 15.00 8.72 3.66
CA LYS A 200 16.24 8.20 4.23
C LYS A 200 15.99 7.71 5.65
N MET A 201 16.23 6.44 5.93
CA MET A 201 16.12 5.90 7.28
C MET A 201 17.17 6.49 8.20
N ARG A 202 16.77 6.87 9.44
CA ARG A 202 17.64 7.54 10.44
C ARG A 202 17.70 6.80 11.77
N ALA A 203 17.15 5.60 11.82
CA ALA A 203 17.10 4.79 13.03
C ALA A 203 17.52 3.34 12.77
N THR A 204 17.90 2.67 13.84
CA THR A 204 18.07 1.20 13.90
C THR A 204 16.76 0.51 14.31
N TYR A 205 15.65 1.25 14.39
CA TYR A 205 14.36 0.74 14.82
C TYR A 205 13.80 -0.33 13.88
N GLY A 206 13.59 -1.52 14.42
CA GLY A 206 13.13 -2.69 13.66
C GLY A 206 11.80 -2.54 12.93
N GLY A 207 11.01 -1.49 13.23
CA GLY A 207 9.77 -1.16 12.52
C GLY A 207 9.97 -0.51 11.15
N VAL A 208 11.15 0.08 10.90
CA VAL A 208 11.46 0.74 9.62
C VAL A 208 12.84 0.37 9.06
N ASN A 209 13.79 -0.13 9.85
CA ASN A 209 15.16 -0.33 9.39
C ASN A 209 15.93 -1.48 10.07
N GLY A 210 15.26 -2.50 10.61
CA GLY A 210 15.94 -3.65 11.23
C GLY A 210 16.86 -4.39 10.24
N ALA A 211 17.90 -5.03 10.77
CA ALA A 211 18.92 -5.73 9.98
C ALA A 211 18.32 -6.82 9.07
N SER A 212 18.51 -6.70 7.78
CA SER A 212 18.02 -7.66 6.76
C SER A 212 16.50 -7.84 6.78
N ASP A 213 15.75 -6.93 7.43
CA ASP A 213 14.30 -6.94 7.41
C ASP A 213 13.75 -6.42 6.09
N ASN A 214 12.66 -7.03 5.65
CA ASN A 214 11.99 -6.65 4.43
C ASN A 214 10.76 -5.78 4.75
N PHE A 215 10.66 -4.68 4.06
CA PHE A 215 9.57 -3.70 4.23
C PHE A 215 8.86 -3.46 2.90
N ILE A 216 7.55 -3.27 2.97
CA ILE A 216 6.76 -2.66 1.89
C ILE A 216 6.34 -1.26 2.32
N TYR A 217 6.13 -0.40 1.34
CA TYR A 217 5.65 0.96 1.60
C TYR A 217 4.64 1.42 0.57
N MET A 218 3.81 2.38 0.98
CA MET A 218 3.05 3.26 0.11
C MET A 218 3.45 4.71 0.44
N ALA A 219 3.72 5.51 -0.59
CA ALA A 219 4.15 6.89 -0.46
C ALA A 219 3.39 7.80 -1.41
N PHE A 220 3.05 9.01 -0.95
CA PHE A 220 2.39 10.04 -1.74
C PHE A 220 3.19 11.35 -1.66
N ALA A 221 3.24 12.08 -2.78
CA ALA A 221 3.98 13.31 -2.91
C ALA A 221 3.42 14.46 -2.06
N GLU A 222 4.27 15.38 -1.63
CA GLU A 222 3.88 16.63 -0.99
C GLU A 222 3.09 17.52 -1.94
N GLU A 223 3.57 17.60 -3.19
CA GLU A 223 2.88 18.29 -4.28
C GLU A 223 2.92 17.40 -5.52
N SER A 224 1.76 17.10 -6.06
CA SER A 224 1.66 16.42 -7.33
C SER A 224 1.79 17.44 -8.45
N PHE A 225 2.99 17.61 -9.00
CA PHE A 225 3.17 18.33 -10.26
C PHE A 225 2.64 17.48 -11.42
N VAL A 226 1.33 17.29 -11.43
CA VAL A 226 0.66 16.60 -12.54
C VAL A 226 -0.10 17.66 -13.31
N SER A 227 0.20 17.81 -14.60
CA SER A 227 -0.59 18.67 -15.50
C SER A 227 -2.04 18.15 -15.58
N SER A 228 -2.96 18.98 -16.04
CA SER A 228 -4.35 18.59 -16.30
C SER A 228 -4.50 17.40 -17.27
N SER A 229 -3.44 17.05 -17.99
CA SER A 229 -3.35 15.87 -18.86
C SER A 229 -2.70 14.64 -18.21
N GLY A 230 -2.47 14.66 -16.88
CA GLY A 230 -1.85 13.53 -16.15
C GLY A 230 -0.34 13.39 -16.38
N VAL A 231 0.30 14.34 -17.06
CA VAL A 231 1.75 14.34 -17.28
C VAL A 231 2.44 15.05 -16.13
N PRO A 232 3.42 14.43 -15.44
CA PRO A 232 4.19 15.12 -14.41
C PRO A 232 4.86 16.36 -15.01
N ALA A 233 4.57 17.54 -14.45
CA ALA A 233 5.28 18.74 -14.80
C ALA A 233 6.73 18.61 -14.28
N THR A 234 7.66 18.35 -15.17
CA THR A 234 9.08 18.39 -14.81
C THR A 234 9.51 19.85 -14.72
N ALA A 235 10.40 20.19 -13.78
CA ALA A 235 10.95 21.55 -13.59
C ALA A 235 11.60 22.15 -14.87
N ARG A 236 11.75 21.40 -15.92
CA ARG A 236 12.22 21.80 -17.24
C ARG A 236 11.33 22.86 -17.92
N TRP A 237 10.03 22.89 -17.63
CA TRP A 237 9.10 23.85 -18.23
C TRP A 237 9.16 25.24 -17.59
N LEU A 238 9.59 25.34 -16.35
CA LEU A 238 9.75 26.64 -15.68
C LEU A 238 10.97 27.43 -16.19
N CYS A 239 12.01 26.77 -16.68
CA CYS A 239 13.19 27.45 -17.24
C CYS A 239 12.96 28.01 -18.66
N SER A 240 12.05 27.45 -19.46
CA SER A 240 11.82 27.94 -20.83
C SER A 240 10.89 29.15 -20.89
N TYR A 241 10.12 29.45 -19.85
CA TYR A 241 9.24 30.63 -19.78
C TYR A 241 9.88 31.88 -19.18
N LEU A 242 11.07 31.74 -18.57
CA LEU A 242 11.81 32.88 -17.99
C LEU A 242 12.89 33.43 -18.92
N LEU A 243 13.02 32.91 -20.13
CA LEU A 243 14.02 33.33 -21.14
C LEU A 243 13.38 33.82 -22.46
N THR A 244 12.12 34.11 -22.47
CA THR A 244 11.40 34.87 -23.52
C THR A 244 10.74 36.08 -22.87
#